data_7e2d52350b75b6f0accc2db831f2f3b3
#
_entry.id   7e2d52350b75b6f0accc2db831f2f3b3
#
_cell.length_a   1.000
_cell.length_b   1.000
_cell.length_c   1.000
_cell.angle_alpha   90.00
_cell.angle_beta   90.00
_cell.angle_gamma   90.00
#
_symmetry.space_group_name_H-M   'P 1'
#
loop_
_entity.id
_entity.type
_entity.pdbx_description
1 polymer ?
#
loop_
_entity_poly.entity_id
_entity_poly.type
_entity_poly.pdbx_seq_one_letter_code
_entity_poly.pdbx_strand_id
1 'polypeptide(L)' 'MKYITVLDFEVGKVFQYESPENSQHEDFEEYLSGLGHNLNNCEWMVHENPEIVTP' A
#
# COMPACT_ATOMS: atom_id res chain seq x y z
N MET A 1 -9.07 -3.75 11.30
CA MET A 1 -7.95 -2.90 10.88
C MET A 1 -7.58 -3.23 9.45
N LYS A 2 -7.27 -2.22 8.65
CA LYS A 2 -6.93 -2.46 7.26
C LYS A 2 -5.46 -2.18 7.00
N TYR A 3 -4.92 -2.84 6.02
CA TYR A 3 -3.54 -2.71 5.61
C TYR A 3 -3.48 -2.43 4.13
N ILE A 4 -2.41 -1.76 3.69
CA ILE A 4 -2.16 -1.50 2.29
C ILE A 4 -0.80 -2.11 1.95
N THR A 5 -0.78 -3.03 1.01
CA THR A 5 0.48 -3.63 0.54
C THR A 5 0.80 -3.05 -0.82
N VAL A 6 2.00 -2.51 -0.97
CA VAL A 6 2.45 -1.84 -2.18
C VAL A 6 3.61 -2.62 -2.78
N LEU A 7 3.46 -2.95 -4.06
CA LEU A 7 4.54 -3.52 -4.86
C LEU A 7 5.18 -2.38 -5.63
N ASP A 8 6.31 -1.90 -5.15
CA ASP A 8 6.99 -0.76 -5.74
C ASP A 8 8.04 -1.24 -6.74
N PHE A 9 7.73 -1.11 -8.02
CA PHE A 9 8.58 -1.61 -9.09
C PHE A 9 9.80 -0.74 -9.34
N GLU A 10 9.78 0.52 -8.89
CA GLU A 10 10.92 1.40 -9.04
C GLU A 10 12.09 0.97 -8.15
N VAL A 11 11.78 0.55 -6.93
CA VAL A 11 12.83 0.14 -5.98
C VAL A 11 12.90 -1.37 -5.82
N GLY A 12 11.94 -2.10 -6.41
CA GLY A 12 11.92 -3.56 -6.34
C GLY A 12 11.62 -4.09 -4.96
N LYS A 13 10.79 -3.40 -4.18
CA LYS A 13 10.48 -3.80 -2.82
C LYS A 13 8.98 -3.84 -2.58
N VAL A 14 8.59 -4.61 -1.57
CA VAL A 14 7.22 -4.72 -1.09
C VAL A 14 7.11 -3.94 0.21
N PHE A 15 6.14 -3.05 0.26
CA PHE A 15 5.87 -2.24 1.45
C PHE A 15 4.48 -2.59 1.99
N GLN A 16 4.35 -2.58 3.31
CA GLN A 16 3.05 -2.80 3.93
C GLN A 16 2.81 -1.71 4.97
N TYR A 17 1.68 -1.04 4.88
CA TYR A 17 1.31 0.04 5.79
C TYR A 17 0.00 -0.28 6.48
N GLU A 18 -0.17 0.23 7.68
CA GLU A 18 -1.46 0.25 8.34
C GLU A 18 -2.26 1.41 7.79
N SER A 19 -3.47 1.12 7.33
CA SER A 19 -4.36 2.15 6.82
C SER A 19 -4.91 2.97 7.99
N PRO A 20 -4.98 4.30 7.85
CA PRO A 20 -5.69 5.12 8.84
C PRO A 20 -7.14 4.66 8.98
N GLU A 21 -7.66 4.66 10.21
CA GLU A 21 -8.98 4.11 10.51
C GLU A 21 -10.11 4.77 9.71
N ASN A 22 -9.99 6.05 9.42
CA ASN A 22 -11.05 6.81 8.78
C ASN A 22 -10.80 7.07 7.29
N SER A 23 -9.90 6.30 6.67
CA SER A 23 -9.57 6.51 5.27
C SER A 23 -10.68 6.06 4.35
N GLN A 24 -10.92 6.87 3.31
CA GLN A 24 -11.78 6.51 2.20
C GLN A 24 -10.91 5.95 1.07
N HIS A 25 -11.53 5.21 0.14
CA HIS A 25 -10.78 4.61 -0.96
C HIS A 25 -10.04 5.63 -1.82
N GLU A 26 -10.66 6.77 -2.07
CA GLU A 26 -10.04 7.81 -2.87
C GLU A 26 -8.83 8.44 -2.18
N ASP A 27 -8.72 8.29 -0.86
CA ASP A 27 -7.61 8.85 -0.10
C ASP A 27 -6.37 7.97 -0.13
N PHE A 28 -6.50 6.70 -0.49
CA PHE A 28 -5.36 5.78 -0.48
C PHE A 28 -4.30 6.16 -1.50
N GLU A 29 -4.70 6.59 -2.68
CA GLU A 29 -3.74 7.03 -3.68
C GLU A 29 -2.96 8.24 -3.21
N GLU A 30 -3.66 9.21 -2.65
CA GLU A 30 -3.03 10.40 -2.10
C GLU A 30 -2.11 10.04 -0.94
N TYR A 31 -2.54 9.14 -0.09
CA TYR A 31 -1.74 8.68 1.03
C TYR A 31 -0.43 8.04 0.56
N LEU A 32 -0.51 7.12 -0.39
CA LEU A 32 0.67 6.44 -0.91
C LEU A 32 1.60 7.39 -1.67
N SER A 33 1.03 8.31 -2.42
CA SER A 33 1.81 9.33 -3.12
C SER A 33 2.56 10.21 -2.14
N GLY A 34 1.91 10.56 -1.03
CA GLY A 34 2.53 11.34 0.04
C GLY A 34 3.70 10.62 0.71
N LEU A 35 3.72 9.29 0.66
CA LEU A 35 4.82 8.49 1.19
C LEU A 35 5.99 8.39 0.21
N GLY A 36 5.85 8.93 -0.98
CA GLY A 36 6.91 8.94 -1.97
C GLY A 36 6.82 7.86 -3.02
N HIS A 37 5.73 7.10 -3.06
CA HIS A 37 5.54 6.09 -4.09
C HIS A 37 5.06 6.72 -5.39
N ASN A 38 5.66 6.32 -6.50
CA ASN A 38 5.19 6.70 -7.82
C ASN A 38 4.15 5.69 -8.26
N LEU A 39 2.87 6.06 -8.17
CA LEU A 39 1.77 5.13 -8.41
C LEU A 39 1.73 4.58 -9.83
N ASN A 40 2.38 5.26 -10.78
CA ASN A 40 2.49 4.73 -12.14
C ASN A 40 3.40 3.50 -12.22
N ASN A 41 4.28 3.33 -11.22
CA ASN A 41 5.21 2.21 -11.16
C ASN A 41 4.96 1.33 -9.95
N CYS A 42 3.74 1.36 -9.42
CA CYS A 42 3.36 0.56 -8.26
C CYS A 42 2.05 -0.16 -8.50
N GLU A 43 1.92 -1.31 -7.87
CA GLU A 43 0.64 -1.97 -7.69
C GLU A 43 0.37 -2.06 -6.21
N TRP A 44 -0.87 -1.94 -5.80
CA TRP A 44 -1.20 -1.98 -4.38
C TRP A 44 -2.58 -2.56 -4.16
N MET A 45 -2.78 -3.07 -2.95
CA MET A 45 -4.10 -3.56 -2.56
C MET A 45 -4.37 -3.24 -1.09
N VAL A 46 -5.65 -3.05 -0.78
CA VAL A 46 -6.11 -2.88 0.59
C VAL A 46 -6.67 -4.22 1.06
N HIS A 47 -6.25 -4.65 2.23
CA HIS A 47 -6.64 -5.95 2.76
C HIS A 47 -6.70 -5.91 4.29
N GLU A 48 -7.22 -6.99 4.89
CA GLU A 48 -7.39 -7.05 6.34
C GLU A 48 -6.40 -8.00 7.02
N ASN A 49 -5.80 -8.91 6.27
CA ASN A 49 -4.85 -9.87 6.82
C ASN A 49 -3.43 -9.39 6.56
N PRO A 50 -2.65 -9.05 7.63
CA PRO A 50 -1.30 -8.51 7.44
C PRO A 50 -0.26 -9.56 7.09
N GLU A 51 -0.64 -10.82 7.05
CA GLU A 51 0.31 -11.89 6.78
C GLU A 51 0.85 -11.86 5.35
N ILE A 52 2.16 -11.96 5.22
CA ILE A 52 2.80 -12.13 3.92
C ILE A 52 3.30 -13.56 3.85
N VAL A 53 2.74 -14.33 2.93
CA VAL A 53 3.13 -15.73 2.77
C VAL A 53 4.36 -15.81 1.87
N THR A 54 5.44 -16.37 2.42
CA THR A 54 6.67 -16.57 1.67
C THR A 54 6.88 -18.06 1.47
N PRO A 55 6.69 -18.58 0.25
CA PRO A 55 6.86 -20.03 -0.01
C PRO A 55 8.27 -20.52 0.22
#